data_f7b763e058fbb7b988aa463cd67dcd39
#
_entry.id   f7b763e058fbb7b988aa463cd67dcd39
#
_cell.length_a   1.000
_cell.length_b   1.000
_cell.length_c   1.000
_cell.angle_alpha   90.00
_cell.angle_beta   90.00
_cell.angle_gamma   90.00
#
_symmetry.space_group_name_H-M   'P 1'
#
loop_
_entity.id
_entity.type
_entity.pdbx_description
1 polymer ?
#
loop_
_entity_poly.entity_id
_entity_poly.type
_entity_poly.pdbx_seq_one_letter_code
_entity_poly.pdbx_strand_id
1 'polypeptide(L)'
;MSDSIDATNPYRARTPWGSPAPVGPTAAAPIGVFDSGVGGLTVARAIMDQLPHERIIYVGDTAHGPYGPLKIAEVRANALRIMDELVDSGVKMLVIACNTASAAVLRDARERYTRQYGIPVIEVIQPAARRALAATRNRKIGVIATEATVTSRAYED
;
A
#
# COMPACT_ATOMS: atom_id res chain seq x y z
N MET A 1 -29.39 4.99 24.84
CA MET A 1 -28.69 5.79 23.84
C MET A 1 -28.39 4.86 22.71
N SER A 2 -29.13 4.97 21.60
CA SER A 2 -29.05 4.05 20.48
C SER A 2 -27.92 4.48 19.58
N ASP A 3 -26.93 3.60 19.39
CA ASP A 3 -25.92 3.74 18.35
C ASP A 3 -26.63 3.68 16.99
N SER A 4 -26.81 4.83 16.36
CA SER A 4 -27.25 4.94 14.99
C SER A 4 -26.13 4.42 14.08
N ILE A 5 -26.25 3.18 13.69
CA ILE A 5 -25.40 2.53 12.70
C ILE A 5 -25.57 3.29 11.38
N ASP A 6 -24.55 4.01 10.96
CA ASP A 6 -24.51 4.69 9.66
C ASP A 6 -24.63 3.64 8.53
N ALA A 7 -25.84 3.53 7.99
CA ALA A 7 -26.19 2.59 6.90
C ALA A 7 -25.67 3.07 5.52
N THR A 8 -25.02 4.24 5.46
CA THR A 8 -24.58 4.88 4.20
C THR A 8 -23.12 4.63 3.85
N ASN A 9 -22.37 3.90 4.67
CA ASN A 9 -20.98 3.54 4.36
C ASN A 9 -20.95 2.45 3.26
N PRO A 10 -20.60 2.78 2.00
CA PRO A 10 -20.54 1.81 0.91
C PRO A 10 -19.47 0.73 1.11
N TYR A 11 -18.58 0.89 2.08
CA TYR A 11 -17.49 -0.05 2.42
C TYR A 11 -17.90 -1.11 3.45
N ARG A 12 -19.16 -1.20 3.83
CA ARG A 12 -19.75 -2.33 4.57
C ARG A 12 -20.14 -3.51 3.67
N ALA A 13 -19.65 -3.58 2.46
CA ALA A 13 -19.84 -4.75 1.63
C ALA A 13 -19.13 -5.95 2.25
N ARG A 14 -19.86 -7.07 2.31
CA ARG A 14 -19.40 -8.34 2.85
C ARG A 14 -18.08 -8.75 2.26
N THR A 15 -17.13 -9.17 3.11
CA THR A 15 -15.95 -9.88 2.60
C THR A 15 -16.43 -11.06 1.75
N PRO A 16 -15.72 -11.47 0.70
CA PRO A 16 -16.05 -12.66 -0.10
C PRO A 16 -16.22 -13.93 0.75
N TRP A 17 -15.82 -13.89 2.01
CA TRP A 17 -15.81 -14.98 2.98
C TRP A 17 -16.92 -14.88 4.06
N GLY A 18 -17.88 -13.96 3.92
CA GLY A 18 -19.12 -13.96 4.72
C GLY A 18 -19.06 -13.45 6.15
N SER A 19 -17.93 -12.98 6.66
CA SER A 19 -17.82 -12.40 8.00
C SER A 19 -17.84 -10.87 7.97
N PRO A 20 -18.54 -10.17 8.89
CA PRO A 20 -18.43 -8.73 8.99
C PRO A 20 -16.98 -8.35 9.33
N ALA A 21 -16.42 -7.38 8.59
CA ALA A 21 -15.10 -6.84 8.88
C ALA A 21 -15.08 -6.34 10.34
N PRO A 22 -14.03 -6.65 11.11
CA PRO A 22 -13.92 -6.16 12.48
C PRO A 22 -13.91 -4.63 12.50
N VAL A 23 -14.57 -4.05 13.48
CA VAL A 23 -14.61 -2.60 13.69
C VAL A 23 -13.23 -2.14 14.13
N GLY A 24 -12.45 -1.63 13.20
CA GLY A 24 -11.08 -1.16 13.40
C GLY A 24 -10.00 -2.26 13.31
N PRO A 25 -8.74 -1.87 13.05
CA PRO A 25 -7.64 -2.82 12.89
C PRO A 25 -7.28 -3.47 14.22
N THR A 26 -7.42 -4.80 14.33
CA THR A 26 -6.97 -5.57 15.50
C THR A 26 -5.51 -6.00 15.32
N ALA A 27 -4.79 -6.24 16.44
CA ALA A 27 -3.42 -6.73 16.39
C ALA A 27 -3.28 -8.07 15.63
N ALA A 28 -4.31 -8.91 15.67
CA ALA A 28 -4.37 -10.21 14.98
C ALA A 28 -4.74 -10.11 13.49
N ALA A 29 -5.15 -8.93 13.00
CA ALA A 29 -5.50 -8.74 11.60
C ALA A 29 -4.25 -8.83 10.70
N PRO A 30 -4.39 -9.22 9.42
CA PRO A 30 -3.26 -9.36 8.51
C PRO A 30 -2.68 -8.02 8.07
N ILE A 31 -1.44 -8.06 7.57
CA ILE A 31 -0.82 -6.96 6.82
C ILE A 31 -1.18 -7.12 5.35
N GLY A 32 -1.78 -6.09 4.75
CA GLY A 32 -2.05 -6.04 3.32
C GLY A 32 -0.84 -5.52 2.55
N VAL A 33 -0.35 -6.28 1.59
CA VAL A 33 0.77 -5.88 0.72
C VAL A 33 0.28 -5.80 -0.71
N PHE A 34 0.49 -4.67 -1.35
CA PHE A 34 0.08 -4.39 -2.72
C PHE A 34 1.28 -4.10 -3.63
N ASP A 35 1.28 -4.67 -4.81
CA ASP A 35 2.23 -4.38 -5.90
C ASP A 35 1.51 -4.35 -7.26
N SER A 36 2.11 -3.72 -8.25
CA SER A 36 1.63 -3.72 -9.64
C SER A 36 1.87 -5.03 -10.39
N GLY A 37 2.49 -6.01 -9.76
CA GLY A 37 2.84 -7.28 -10.37
C GLY A 37 3.37 -8.27 -9.35
N VAL A 38 4.59 -8.77 -9.58
CA VAL A 38 5.22 -9.80 -8.73
C VAL A 38 6.50 -9.34 -8.04
N GLY A 39 7.01 -8.15 -8.37
CA GLY A 39 8.25 -7.60 -7.79
C GLY A 39 8.16 -7.37 -6.29
N GLY A 40 6.99 -6.96 -5.80
CA GLY A 40 6.69 -6.74 -4.40
C GLY A 40 6.73 -8.01 -3.52
N LEU A 41 6.82 -9.21 -4.11
CA LEU A 41 7.06 -10.44 -3.36
C LEU A 41 8.39 -10.40 -2.58
N THR A 42 9.37 -9.64 -3.06
CA THR A 42 10.63 -9.42 -2.32
C THR A 42 10.38 -8.64 -1.02
N VAL A 43 9.47 -7.65 -1.05
CA VAL A 43 9.06 -6.89 0.12
C VAL A 43 8.24 -7.77 1.07
N ALA A 44 7.27 -8.53 0.54
CA ALA A 44 6.48 -9.47 1.34
C ALA A 44 7.38 -10.50 2.03
N ARG A 45 8.38 -11.04 1.33
CA ARG A 45 9.37 -11.96 1.90
C ARG A 45 10.16 -11.31 3.05
N ALA A 46 10.64 -10.10 2.87
CA ALA A 46 11.37 -9.38 3.91
C ALA A 46 10.50 -9.11 5.16
N ILE A 47 9.20 -8.88 4.98
CA ILE A 47 8.26 -8.75 6.10
C ILE A 47 8.12 -10.10 6.82
N MET A 48 7.92 -11.20 6.10
CA MET A 48 7.81 -12.55 6.70
C MET A 48 9.07 -12.94 7.48
N ASP A 49 10.24 -12.61 6.96
CA ASP A 49 11.51 -12.94 7.60
C ASP A 49 11.72 -12.14 8.92
N GLN A 50 11.21 -10.90 8.99
CA GLN A 50 11.32 -10.05 10.17
C GLN A 50 10.16 -10.22 11.16
N LEU A 51 8.99 -10.55 10.66
CA LEU A 51 7.74 -10.67 11.41
C LEU A 51 7.07 -12.03 11.14
N PRO A 52 7.69 -13.15 11.54
CA PRO A 52 7.27 -14.50 11.11
C PRO A 52 5.90 -14.93 11.65
N HIS A 53 5.35 -14.21 12.63
CA HIS A 53 4.02 -14.49 13.17
C HIS A 53 2.92 -13.63 12.59
N GLU A 54 3.25 -12.69 11.71
CA GLU A 54 2.27 -11.83 11.04
C GLU A 54 1.67 -12.53 9.83
N ARG A 55 0.35 -12.45 9.72
CA ARG A 55 -0.36 -12.90 8.52
C ARG A 55 -0.23 -11.83 7.44
N ILE A 56 -0.02 -12.25 6.20
CA ILE A 56 0.08 -11.36 5.04
C ILE A 56 -0.99 -11.72 4.02
N ILE A 57 -1.68 -10.71 3.50
CA ILE A 57 -2.45 -10.80 2.27
C ILE A 57 -1.69 -10.02 1.22
N TYR A 58 -1.23 -10.69 0.16
CA TYR A 58 -0.52 -10.08 -0.95
C TYR A 58 -1.43 -10.00 -2.18
N VAL A 59 -1.49 -8.82 -2.81
CA VAL A 59 -2.19 -8.61 -4.08
C VAL A 59 -1.23 -7.99 -5.08
N GLY A 60 -0.94 -8.72 -6.16
CA GLY A 60 -0.20 -8.23 -7.31
C GLY A 60 -1.16 -7.95 -8.47
N ASP A 61 -1.24 -6.71 -8.93
CA ASP A 61 -2.13 -6.31 -10.03
C ASP A 61 -1.56 -6.69 -11.40
N THR A 62 -1.48 -7.98 -11.67
CA THR A 62 -0.98 -8.50 -12.95
C THR A 62 -1.93 -8.23 -14.11
N ALA A 63 -3.19 -7.90 -13.83
CA ALA A 63 -4.19 -7.61 -14.85
C ALA A 63 -3.99 -6.24 -15.51
N HIS A 64 -3.51 -5.25 -14.74
CA HIS A 64 -3.28 -3.87 -15.21
C HIS A 64 -1.79 -3.50 -15.21
N GLY A 65 -0.93 -4.39 -14.75
CA GLY A 65 0.53 -4.19 -14.75
C GLY A 65 1.14 -4.40 -16.16
N PRO A 66 2.37 -3.88 -16.40
CA PRO A 66 3.17 -3.06 -15.48
C PRO A 66 2.70 -1.60 -15.39
N TYR A 67 2.81 -0.98 -14.21
CA TYR A 67 2.36 0.40 -13.98
C TYR A 67 3.32 1.46 -14.56
N GLY A 68 4.56 1.12 -14.86
CA GLY A 68 5.56 2.07 -15.35
C GLY A 68 5.13 2.90 -16.57
N PRO A 69 4.51 2.30 -17.59
CA PRO A 69 4.02 3.02 -18.77
C PRO A 69 2.68 3.74 -18.59
N LEU A 70 1.95 3.48 -17.49
CA LEU A 70 0.62 4.04 -17.29
C LEU A 70 0.67 5.51 -16.87
N LYS A 71 -0.40 6.25 -17.18
CA LYS A 71 -0.59 7.60 -16.66
C LYS A 71 -0.79 7.56 -15.14
N ILE A 72 -0.29 8.57 -14.43
CA ILE A 72 -0.40 8.65 -12.95
C ILE A 72 -1.85 8.50 -12.47
N ALA A 73 -2.82 9.05 -13.19
CA ALA A 73 -4.24 8.92 -12.84
C ALA A 73 -4.75 7.47 -12.90
N GLU A 74 -4.28 6.69 -13.88
CA GLU A 74 -4.62 5.27 -14.03
C GLU A 74 -3.94 4.44 -12.93
N VAL A 75 -2.66 4.70 -12.66
CA VAL A 75 -1.94 4.07 -11.55
C VAL A 75 -2.65 4.32 -10.22
N ARG A 76 -3.06 5.58 -9.98
CA ARG A 76 -3.81 5.97 -8.79
C ARG A 76 -5.13 5.22 -8.67
N ALA A 77 -5.93 5.17 -9.72
CA ALA A 77 -7.22 4.50 -9.72
C ALA A 77 -7.08 3.00 -9.43
N ASN A 78 -6.15 2.32 -10.11
CA ASN A 78 -5.89 0.90 -9.90
C ASN A 78 -5.39 0.60 -8.49
N ALA A 79 -4.43 1.39 -7.99
CA ALA A 79 -3.87 1.22 -6.65
C ALA A 79 -4.92 1.41 -5.55
N LEU A 80 -5.75 2.47 -5.65
CA LEU A 80 -6.80 2.71 -4.66
C LEU A 80 -7.84 1.60 -4.66
N ARG A 81 -8.24 1.09 -5.82
CA ARG A 81 -9.18 -0.03 -5.92
C ARG A 81 -8.67 -1.27 -5.17
N ILE A 82 -7.40 -1.64 -5.36
CA ILE A 82 -6.83 -2.82 -4.69
C ILE A 82 -6.65 -2.56 -3.19
N MET A 83 -6.26 -1.35 -2.79
CA MET A 83 -6.16 -1.02 -1.38
C MET A 83 -7.53 -1.03 -0.69
N ASP A 84 -8.62 -0.64 -1.38
CA ASP A 84 -9.99 -0.80 -0.87
C ASP A 84 -10.32 -2.28 -0.64
N GLU A 85 -10.01 -3.16 -1.60
CA GLU A 85 -10.23 -4.61 -1.47
C GLU A 85 -9.43 -5.21 -0.28
N LEU A 86 -8.20 -4.73 -0.05
CA LEU A 86 -7.41 -5.12 1.12
C LEU A 86 -8.03 -4.64 2.43
N VAL A 87 -8.51 -3.40 2.47
CA VAL A 87 -9.20 -2.85 3.65
C VAL A 87 -10.48 -3.62 3.95
N ASP A 88 -11.27 -3.92 2.91
CA ASP A 88 -12.48 -4.75 3.04
C ASP A 88 -12.16 -6.17 3.53
N SER A 89 -10.96 -6.68 3.26
CA SER A 89 -10.44 -7.94 3.78
C SER A 89 -10.00 -7.86 5.25
N GLY A 90 -10.12 -6.70 5.89
CA GLY A 90 -9.85 -6.50 7.30
C GLY A 90 -8.38 -6.40 7.67
N VAL A 91 -7.53 -5.84 6.81
CA VAL A 91 -6.10 -5.66 7.12
C VAL A 91 -5.89 -4.59 8.19
N LYS A 92 -4.87 -4.76 9.02
CA LYS A 92 -4.47 -3.79 10.05
C LYS A 92 -3.49 -2.72 9.56
N MET A 93 -2.86 -2.95 8.41
CA MET A 93 -1.84 -2.10 7.82
C MET A 93 -1.82 -2.33 6.31
N LEU A 94 -1.53 -1.29 5.55
CA LEU A 94 -1.28 -1.36 4.10
C LEU A 94 0.20 -1.10 3.80
N VAL A 95 0.80 -1.94 2.96
CA VAL A 95 2.15 -1.77 2.43
C VAL A 95 2.07 -1.65 0.91
N ILE A 96 2.49 -0.51 0.39
CA ILE A 96 2.62 -0.27 -1.05
C ILE A 96 4.02 -0.70 -1.47
N ALA A 97 4.15 -1.92 -2.02
CA ALA A 97 5.42 -2.52 -2.40
C ALA A 97 5.89 -2.14 -3.82
N CYS A 98 5.15 -1.28 -4.50
CA CYS A 98 5.42 -0.76 -5.84
C CYS A 98 5.92 0.68 -5.78
N ASN A 99 7.10 0.99 -6.35
CA ASN A 99 7.63 2.36 -6.42
C ASN A 99 6.72 3.30 -7.20
N THR A 100 6.25 2.86 -8.38
CA THR A 100 5.37 3.66 -9.24
C THR A 100 4.05 3.98 -8.53
N ALA A 101 3.44 3.00 -7.85
CA ALA A 101 2.25 3.22 -7.07
C ALA A 101 2.51 4.12 -5.84
N SER A 102 3.62 3.90 -5.11
CA SER A 102 4.01 4.75 -3.98
C SER A 102 4.07 6.22 -4.38
N ALA A 103 4.75 6.51 -5.48
CA ALA A 103 4.86 7.87 -6.03
C ALA A 103 3.51 8.49 -6.41
N ALA A 104 2.57 7.66 -6.91
CA ALA A 104 1.30 8.13 -7.45
C ALA A 104 0.21 8.32 -6.39
N VAL A 105 0.22 7.52 -5.30
CA VAL A 105 -0.97 7.35 -4.46
C VAL A 105 -0.76 7.56 -2.96
N LEU A 106 0.48 7.70 -2.48
CA LEU A 106 0.78 7.72 -1.04
C LEU A 106 -0.03 8.76 -0.25
N ARG A 107 -0.13 9.97 -0.79
CA ARG A 107 -0.88 11.06 -0.13
C ARG A 107 -2.37 10.71 0.01
N ASP A 108 -2.99 10.25 -1.07
CA ASP A 108 -4.40 9.89 -1.06
C ASP A 108 -4.66 8.68 -0.19
N ALA A 109 -3.76 7.69 -0.21
CA ALA A 109 -3.86 6.51 0.63
C ALA A 109 -3.78 6.86 2.12
N ARG A 110 -2.87 7.75 2.51
CA ARG A 110 -2.79 8.22 3.91
C ARG A 110 -4.02 9.00 4.32
N GLU A 111 -4.53 9.89 3.45
CA GLU A 111 -5.76 10.63 3.72
C GLU A 111 -6.94 9.68 3.90
N ARG A 112 -7.12 8.75 2.98
CA ARG A 112 -8.26 7.84 2.95
C ARG A 112 -8.19 6.77 4.04
N TYR A 113 -7.06 6.09 4.19
CA TYR A 113 -6.99 4.92 5.07
C TYR A 113 -6.46 5.24 6.45
N THR A 114 -5.44 6.10 6.56
CA THR A 114 -4.87 6.41 7.88
C THR A 114 -5.76 7.37 8.64
N ARG A 115 -6.19 8.48 8.02
CA ARG A 115 -7.00 9.48 8.72
C ARG A 115 -8.43 9.02 9.00
N GLN A 116 -9.07 8.32 8.03
CA GLN A 116 -10.47 7.94 8.17
C GLN A 116 -10.65 6.62 8.93
N TYR A 117 -9.75 5.64 8.76
CA TYR A 117 -9.91 4.30 9.32
C TYR A 117 -8.83 3.91 10.33
N GLY A 118 -7.83 4.76 10.57
CA GLY A 118 -6.71 4.46 11.47
C GLY A 118 -5.78 3.36 10.95
N ILE A 119 -5.84 3.01 9.65
CA ILE A 119 -5.01 1.97 9.03
C ILE A 119 -3.71 2.62 8.55
N PRO A 120 -2.53 2.30 9.13
CA PRO A 120 -1.26 2.82 8.69
C PRO A 120 -0.95 2.44 7.24
N VAL A 121 -0.41 3.39 6.47
CA VAL A 121 0.07 3.15 5.10
C VAL A 121 1.58 3.35 5.07
N ILE A 122 2.30 2.29 4.73
CA ILE A 122 3.75 2.25 4.54
C ILE A 122 4.04 2.06 3.05
N GLU A 123 5.13 2.65 2.57
CA GLU A 123 5.57 2.55 1.19
C GLU A 123 7.09 2.31 1.10
N VAL A 124 7.62 2.05 -0.09
CA VAL A 124 9.00 1.57 -0.27
C VAL A 124 10.01 2.65 -0.65
N ILE A 125 9.59 3.86 -1.04
CA ILE A 125 10.49 4.94 -1.52
C ILE A 125 11.25 5.56 -0.35
N GLN A 126 10.56 6.08 0.65
CA GLN A 126 11.19 6.76 1.78
C GLN A 126 12.16 5.85 2.58
N PRO A 127 11.82 4.58 2.88
CA PRO A 127 12.77 3.67 3.51
C PRO A 127 14.03 3.45 2.66
N ALA A 128 13.87 3.28 1.34
CA ALA A 128 14.99 3.10 0.42
C ALA A 128 15.88 4.37 0.36
N ALA A 129 15.28 5.55 0.25
CA ALA A 129 16.00 6.82 0.24
C ALA A 129 16.79 7.04 1.54
N ARG A 130 16.18 6.80 2.72
CA ARG A 130 16.87 6.88 4.01
C ARG A 130 18.05 5.91 4.09
N ARG A 131 17.87 4.68 3.61
CA ARG A 131 18.94 3.68 3.59
C ARG A 131 20.07 4.07 2.66
N ALA A 132 19.76 4.60 1.48
CA ALA A 132 20.75 5.10 0.53
C ALA A 132 21.55 6.29 1.10
N LEU A 133 20.86 7.24 1.74
CA LEU A 133 21.51 8.38 2.42
C LEU A 133 22.44 7.93 3.55
N ALA A 134 22.05 6.92 4.31
CA ALA A 134 22.89 6.37 5.38
C ALA A 134 24.11 5.60 4.84
N ALA A 135 24.03 5.04 3.63
CA ALA A 135 25.08 4.23 3.04
C ALA A 135 26.10 5.05 2.23
N THR A 136 25.69 6.19 1.66
CA THR A 136 26.58 7.00 0.80
C THR A 136 27.62 7.75 1.60
N ARG A 137 28.86 7.80 1.07
CA ARG A 137 29.96 8.57 1.67
C ARG A 137 30.11 9.98 1.08
N ASN A 138 29.68 10.17 -0.16
CA ASN A 138 29.86 11.41 -0.91
C ASN A 138 28.54 12.14 -1.20
N ARG A 139 27.41 11.65 -0.67
CA ARG A 139 26.07 12.16 -0.88
C ARG A 139 25.60 12.20 -2.35
N LYS A 140 26.25 11.43 -3.21
CA LYS A 140 25.85 11.29 -4.60
C LYS A 140 25.18 9.92 -4.76
N ILE A 141 23.90 9.94 -5.11
CA ILE A 141 23.08 8.74 -5.27
C ILE A 141 22.43 8.82 -6.64
N GLY A 142 22.61 7.77 -7.45
CA GLY A 142 21.86 7.59 -8.69
C GLY A 142 20.63 6.74 -8.44
N VAL A 143 19.49 7.13 -9.00
CA VAL A 143 18.24 6.35 -8.95
C VAL A 143 17.87 5.96 -10.38
N ILE A 144 17.65 4.66 -10.59
CA ILE A 144 17.10 4.11 -11.83
C ILE A 144 15.67 3.66 -11.52
N ALA A 145 14.70 4.19 -12.25
CA ALA A 145 13.28 3.93 -11.99
C ALA A 145 12.44 4.02 -13.27
N THR A 146 11.15 3.71 -13.18
CA THR A 146 10.21 3.94 -14.28
C THR A 146 10.03 5.43 -14.53
N GLU A 147 9.60 5.80 -15.74
CA GLU A 147 9.34 7.19 -16.11
C GLU A 147 8.39 7.88 -15.13
N ALA A 148 7.31 7.22 -14.75
CA ALA A 148 6.34 7.74 -13.79
C ALA A 148 6.99 8.04 -12.42
N THR A 149 7.87 7.17 -11.93
CA THR A 149 8.59 7.37 -10.67
C THR A 149 9.58 8.53 -10.76
N VAL A 150 10.33 8.64 -11.86
CA VAL A 150 11.28 9.75 -12.08
C VAL A 150 10.54 11.08 -12.19
N THR A 151 9.49 11.13 -13.02
CA THR A 151 8.70 12.35 -13.23
C THR A 151 7.99 12.83 -11.96
N SER A 152 7.63 11.92 -11.07
CA SER A 152 7.01 12.26 -9.77
C SER A 152 7.96 12.97 -8.80
N ARG A 153 9.28 12.87 -9.01
CA ARG A 153 10.34 13.37 -8.12
C ARG A 153 10.29 12.81 -6.68
N ALA A 154 9.61 11.70 -6.48
CA ALA A 154 9.36 11.12 -5.14
C ALA A 154 10.65 10.68 -4.39
N TYR A 155 11.79 10.60 -5.07
CA TYR A 155 13.10 10.34 -4.46
C TYR A 155 13.90 11.62 -4.14
N GLU A 156 13.39 12.80 -4.53
CA GLU A 156 14.07 14.09 -4.31
C GLU A 156 13.52 14.83 -3.07
N ASP A 157 12.31 14.50 -2.63
CA ASP A 157 11.62 15.03 -1.44
C ASP A 157 11.99 14.23 -0.18
#